data_271d34fc666c6e131414b931f6ec5b1e
#
_entry.id   271d34fc666c6e131414b931f6ec5b1e
#
_cell.length_a   1.000
_cell.length_b   1.000
_cell.length_c   1.000
_cell.angle_alpha   90.00
_cell.angle_beta   90.00
_cell.angle_gamma   90.00
#
_symmetry.space_group_name_H-M   'P 1'
#
loop_
_entity.id
_entity.type
_entity.pdbx_description
1 polymer ?
#
loop_
_entity_poly.entity_id
_entity_poly.type
_entity_poly.pdbx_seq_one_letter_code
_entity_poly.pdbx_strand_id
1 'polypeptide(L)'
;MAASSVTGSRRLCILFYLLTVVATVVTAASAHTAHNATADEEYWEKRAEEARSFNRAAYVSDPVATLNRFNADVLRATTRRSLARYTGPCMATNPIDRCWRYRDDWATDRKRLARCVRGFGHRTVGGAAGKIYVVTDASDDEMVIPRKGTLRYGVIQDRPMWIVFARDMIIQLRQELIVNHNKTIDGRGAQVHITGAQITLQGVQHVIIHNVHIHHSVPHGGGMIRDSKRHYGLRTRSDGDGISIMSSSNIWIDHVSMSNCSDGLIDAVSGSTAITISNGHFTKHDHVMLFGASNSDAQDEGNRFIAPDDLNAKEVTKREYTPYDEYKEWVWKSQGDVMMNGAFFNESGGQNERSYDQLDFIPAKHGKYVGQLTKFAGTLNCHVGMPC
;
A
#
# COMPACT_ATOMS: atom_id res chain seq x y z
N MET A 1 72.89 14.54 -47.06
CA MET A 1 72.47 14.77 -45.69
C MET A 1 71.15 15.47 -45.73
N ALA A 2 70.07 14.79 -45.48
CA ALA A 2 68.78 15.33 -44.98
C ALA A 2 67.82 14.16 -44.69
N ALA A 3 67.84 13.71 -43.48
CA ALA A 3 66.79 12.85 -42.93
C ALA A 3 66.17 13.63 -41.81
N SER A 4 64.96 14.14 -42.00
CA SER A 4 64.16 14.59 -40.86
C SER A 4 62.72 14.86 -41.30
N SER A 5 61.81 14.42 -40.43
CA SER A 5 60.43 14.84 -40.20
C SER A 5 59.30 14.21 -41.05
N VAL A 6 59.11 12.88 -40.92
CA VAL A 6 57.80 12.24 -41.25
C VAL A 6 57.05 11.71 -40.04
N THR A 7 57.67 11.75 -38.86
CA THR A 7 57.06 11.16 -37.62
C THR A 7 56.10 12.08 -36.90
N GLY A 8 56.12 13.40 -37.10
CA GLY A 8 55.23 14.35 -36.41
C GLY A 8 53.78 14.38 -36.92
N SER A 9 53.62 14.25 -38.23
CA SER A 9 52.32 14.38 -38.92
C SER A 9 51.36 13.18 -38.60
N ARG A 10 51.92 11.97 -38.48
CA ARG A 10 51.11 10.78 -38.16
C ARG A 10 50.60 10.77 -36.72
N ARG A 11 51.38 11.28 -35.78
CA ARG A 11 50.92 11.38 -34.35
C ARG A 11 49.82 12.42 -34.17
N LEU A 12 49.88 13.52 -34.88
CA LEU A 12 48.86 14.56 -34.83
C LEU A 12 47.53 14.11 -35.44
N CYS A 13 47.55 13.39 -36.57
CA CYS A 13 46.34 12.82 -37.17
C CYS A 13 45.68 11.73 -36.29
N ILE A 14 46.46 10.90 -35.60
CA ILE A 14 45.93 9.88 -34.71
C ILE A 14 45.28 10.54 -33.44
N LEU A 15 45.88 11.60 -32.91
CA LEU A 15 45.35 12.35 -31.80
C LEU A 15 44.02 13.05 -32.15
N PHE A 16 43.95 13.66 -33.35
CA PHE A 16 42.72 14.28 -33.85
C PHE A 16 41.59 13.23 -34.08
N TYR A 17 41.95 12.08 -34.65
CA TYR A 17 40.97 10.99 -34.84
C TYR A 17 40.46 10.40 -33.52
N LEU A 18 41.34 10.21 -32.53
CA LEU A 18 40.96 9.77 -31.19
C LEU A 18 40.09 10.80 -30.45
N LEU A 19 40.41 12.10 -30.57
CA LEU A 19 39.60 13.18 -29.98
C LEU A 19 38.20 13.29 -30.63
N THR A 20 38.12 13.14 -31.98
CA THR A 20 36.82 13.13 -32.66
C THR A 20 35.99 11.90 -32.32
N VAL A 21 36.60 10.71 -32.21
CA VAL A 21 35.88 9.48 -31.78
C VAL A 21 35.39 9.59 -30.32
N VAL A 22 36.22 10.11 -29.42
CA VAL A 22 35.82 10.34 -28.04
C VAL A 22 34.70 11.38 -27.95
N ALA A 23 34.78 12.48 -28.69
CA ALA A 23 33.74 13.51 -28.72
C ALA A 23 32.42 12.95 -29.29
N THR A 24 32.47 12.14 -30.37
CA THR A 24 31.25 11.52 -30.93
C THR A 24 30.66 10.46 -30.02
N VAL A 25 31.44 9.69 -29.26
CA VAL A 25 30.98 8.72 -28.30
C VAL A 25 30.34 9.41 -27.06
N VAL A 26 30.96 10.49 -26.58
CA VAL A 26 30.41 11.28 -25.46
C VAL A 26 29.12 11.99 -25.88
N THR A 27 29.03 12.56 -27.07
CA THR A 27 27.80 13.20 -27.56
C THR A 27 26.70 12.16 -27.85
N ALA A 28 27.02 10.99 -28.37
CA ALA A 28 26.07 9.90 -28.58
C ALA A 28 25.56 9.32 -27.23
N ALA A 29 26.45 9.16 -26.26
CA ALA A 29 26.06 8.73 -24.92
C ALA A 29 25.17 9.77 -24.20
N SER A 30 25.49 11.07 -24.31
CA SER A 30 24.70 12.16 -23.74
C SER A 30 23.36 12.30 -24.46
N ALA A 31 23.28 12.12 -25.77
CA ALA A 31 22.03 12.13 -26.53
C ALA A 31 21.15 10.91 -26.19
N HIS A 32 21.76 9.75 -25.95
CA HIS A 32 21.04 8.53 -25.59
C HIS A 32 20.47 8.63 -24.17
N THR A 33 21.20 9.19 -23.21
CA THR A 33 20.71 9.44 -21.85
C THR A 33 19.63 10.52 -21.82
N ALA A 34 19.73 11.59 -22.61
CA ALA A 34 18.71 12.61 -22.72
C ALA A 34 17.42 12.06 -23.37
N HIS A 35 17.53 11.21 -24.37
CA HIS A 35 16.39 10.59 -25.03
C HIS A 35 15.66 9.60 -24.10
N ASN A 36 16.40 8.83 -23.31
CA ASN A 36 15.79 7.94 -22.30
C ASN A 36 15.10 8.73 -21.18
N ALA A 37 15.68 9.85 -20.72
CA ALA A 37 15.08 10.67 -19.67
C ALA A 37 13.76 11.30 -20.15
N THR A 38 13.70 11.82 -21.37
CA THR A 38 12.45 12.38 -21.93
C THR A 38 11.38 11.32 -22.17
N ALA A 39 11.75 10.12 -22.60
CA ALA A 39 10.83 9.00 -22.77
C ALA A 39 10.26 8.50 -21.44
N ASP A 40 11.07 8.48 -20.40
CA ASP A 40 10.63 8.14 -19.04
C ASP A 40 9.65 9.21 -18.50
N GLU A 41 9.94 10.49 -18.71
CA GLU A 41 9.08 11.60 -18.30
C GLU A 41 7.72 11.55 -19.02
N GLU A 42 7.71 11.36 -20.33
CA GLU A 42 6.48 11.21 -21.13
C GLU A 42 5.67 9.99 -20.69
N TYR A 43 6.31 8.87 -20.38
CA TYR A 43 5.64 7.68 -19.84
C TYR A 43 4.94 7.97 -18.52
N TRP A 44 5.63 8.61 -17.57
CA TRP A 44 5.06 8.90 -16.25
C TRP A 44 3.98 9.99 -16.31
N GLU A 45 4.13 10.98 -17.19
CA GLU A 45 3.12 12.01 -17.39
C GLU A 45 1.82 11.41 -17.96
N LYS A 46 1.94 10.56 -18.97
CA LYS A 46 0.79 9.79 -19.50
C LYS A 46 0.14 8.93 -18.43
N ARG A 47 0.92 8.23 -17.64
CA ARG A 47 0.42 7.40 -16.54
C ARG A 47 -0.28 8.23 -15.46
N ALA A 48 0.24 9.40 -15.16
CA ALA A 48 -0.39 10.34 -14.23
C ALA A 48 -1.74 10.85 -14.74
N GLU A 49 -1.87 11.14 -16.04
CA GLU A 49 -3.16 11.54 -16.64
C GLU A 49 -4.18 10.40 -16.62
N GLU A 50 -3.77 9.19 -16.98
CA GLU A 50 -4.62 8.00 -16.86
C GLU A 50 -5.08 7.80 -15.40
N ALA A 51 -4.17 7.96 -14.43
CA ALA A 51 -4.47 7.87 -13.00
C ALA A 51 -5.48 8.93 -12.56
N ARG A 52 -5.32 10.18 -12.98
CA ARG A 52 -6.31 11.25 -12.70
C ARG A 52 -7.70 10.88 -13.25
N SER A 53 -7.77 10.28 -14.43
CA SER A 53 -9.04 9.81 -15.00
C SER A 53 -9.66 8.69 -14.15
N PHE A 54 -8.87 7.70 -13.75
CA PHE A 54 -9.33 6.60 -12.89
C PHE A 54 -9.78 7.11 -11.51
N ASN A 55 -9.06 8.04 -10.92
CA ASN A 55 -9.40 8.61 -9.62
C ASN A 55 -10.70 9.40 -9.68
N ARG A 56 -10.91 10.21 -10.73
CA ARG A 56 -12.20 10.90 -10.95
C ARG A 56 -13.36 9.92 -11.09
N ALA A 57 -13.17 8.81 -11.82
CA ALA A 57 -14.20 7.79 -12.00
C ALA A 57 -14.47 6.97 -10.73
N ALA A 58 -13.48 6.81 -9.88
CA ALA A 58 -13.57 6.07 -8.62
C ALA A 58 -14.07 6.94 -7.45
N TYR A 59 -13.95 8.27 -7.57
CA TYR A 59 -14.33 9.21 -6.52
C TYR A 59 -15.82 9.06 -6.15
N VAL A 60 -16.07 9.01 -4.86
CA VAL A 60 -17.42 8.92 -4.31
C VAL A 60 -17.82 10.31 -3.84
N SER A 61 -18.76 10.92 -4.57
CA SER A 61 -19.26 12.26 -4.26
C SER A 61 -20.15 12.31 -3.02
N ASP A 62 -20.72 11.18 -2.62
CA ASP A 62 -21.54 11.04 -1.42
C ASP A 62 -20.92 10.01 -0.47
N PRO A 63 -20.03 10.44 0.44
CA PRO A 63 -19.43 9.56 1.43
C PRO A 63 -20.45 9.00 2.43
N VAL A 64 -21.51 9.76 2.73
CA VAL A 64 -22.56 9.34 3.66
C VAL A 64 -23.32 8.14 3.11
N ALA A 65 -23.70 8.15 1.82
CA ALA A 65 -24.36 6.99 1.20
C ALA A 65 -23.47 5.73 1.24
N THR A 66 -22.15 5.88 1.12
CA THR A 66 -21.20 4.75 1.22
C THR A 66 -21.14 4.22 2.65
N LEU A 67 -21.08 5.11 3.64
CA LEU A 67 -21.11 4.76 5.06
C LEU A 67 -22.41 4.07 5.43
N ASN A 68 -23.56 4.61 5.02
CA ASN A 68 -24.87 4.04 5.28
C ASN A 68 -25.03 2.63 4.69
N ARG A 69 -24.50 2.41 3.49
CA ARG A 69 -24.46 1.07 2.88
C ARG A 69 -23.62 0.10 3.73
N PHE A 70 -22.45 0.52 4.18
CA PHE A 70 -21.60 -0.28 5.05
C PHE A 70 -22.32 -0.60 6.38
N ASN A 71 -22.91 0.40 7.00
CA ASN A 71 -23.66 0.25 8.25
C ASN A 71 -24.85 -0.70 8.11
N ALA A 72 -25.60 -0.59 7.02
CA ALA A 72 -26.69 -1.51 6.69
C ALA A 72 -26.20 -2.96 6.53
N ASP A 73 -25.02 -3.16 5.92
CA ASP A 73 -24.41 -4.50 5.82
C ASP A 73 -24.02 -5.05 7.19
N VAL A 74 -23.46 -4.23 8.07
CA VAL A 74 -23.13 -4.59 9.45
C VAL A 74 -24.37 -4.95 10.24
N LEU A 75 -25.43 -4.13 10.18
CA LEU A 75 -26.69 -4.38 10.87
C LEU A 75 -27.36 -5.67 10.40
N ARG A 76 -27.50 -5.89 9.08
CA ARG A 76 -28.02 -7.13 8.50
C ARG A 76 -27.24 -8.36 8.96
N ALA A 77 -25.92 -8.25 9.01
CA ALA A 77 -25.06 -9.32 9.48
C ALA A 77 -25.26 -9.60 10.99
N THR A 78 -25.54 -8.57 11.79
CA THR A 78 -25.79 -8.69 13.23
C THR A 78 -27.17 -9.27 13.53
N THR A 79 -28.20 -8.82 12.83
CA THR A 79 -29.59 -9.32 12.98
C THR A 79 -29.70 -10.80 12.62
N ARG A 80 -29.08 -11.25 11.52
CA ARG A 80 -29.02 -12.68 11.17
C ARG A 80 -28.32 -13.52 12.23
N ARG A 81 -27.38 -12.95 12.98
CA ARG A 81 -26.65 -13.62 14.05
C ARG A 81 -27.50 -13.83 15.31
N SER A 82 -28.44 -12.93 15.58
CA SER A 82 -29.37 -13.08 16.72
C SER A 82 -30.39 -14.19 16.49
N LEU A 83 -30.66 -14.57 15.25
CA LEU A 83 -31.61 -15.61 14.85
C LEU A 83 -30.98 -17.00 14.68
N ALA A 84 -29.67 -17.09 14.49
CA ALA A 84 -28.94 -18.36 14.35
C ALA A 84 -27.77 -18.39 15.34
N ARG A 85 -27.82 -19.28 16.31
CA ARG A 85 -26.69 -19.58 17.20
C ARG A 85 -25.55 -20.12 16.33
N TYR A 86 -24.57 -19.26 15.98
CA TYR A 86 -23.44 -19.68 15.15
C TYR A 86 -22.56 -20.64 15.95
N THR A 87 -22.45 -21.89 15.48
CA THR A 87 -21.67 -22.95 16.10
C THR A 87 -20.41 -23.31 15.32
N GLY A 88 -20.06 -22.54 14.30
CA GLY A 88 -18.92 -22.82 13.42
C GLY A 88 -17.57 -22.38 13.99
N PRO A 89 -16.47 -22.88 13.44
CA PRO A 89 -15.11 -22.67 13.95
C PRO A 89 -14.59 -21.24 13.72
N CYS A 90 -15.21 -20.44 12.86
CA CYS A 90 -14.79 -19.08 12.54
C CYS A 90 -15.71 -18.05 13.20
N MET A 91 -15.20 -17.34 14.21
CA MET A 91 -15.91 -16.25 14.88
C MET A 91 -15.67 -14.90 14.18
N ALA A 92 -15.93 -14.81 12.90
CA ALA A 92 -15.81 -13.58 12.14
C ALA A 92 -16.69 -12.47 12.73
N THR A 93 -16.09 -11.32 13.05
CA THR A 93 -16.75 -10.22 13.75
C THR A 93 -17.34 -9.16 12.82
N ASN A 94 -16.88 -9.08 11.58
CA ASN A 94 -17.26 -8.07 10.60
C ASN A 94 -17.83 -8.68 9.31
N PRO A 95 -18.52 -7.89 8.45
CA PRO A 95 -19.14 -8.39 7.23
C PRO A 95 -18.14 -8.83 6.15
N ILE A 96 -16.92 -8.29 6.13
CA ILE A 96 -15.85 -8.69 5.20
C ILE A 96 -15.47 -10.14 5.49
N ASP A 97 -15.08 -10.43 6.72
CA ASP A 97 -14.67 -11.76 7.17
C ASP A 97 -15.79 -12.79 7.01
N ARG A 98 -17.02 -12.41 7.33
CA ARG A 98 -18.17 -13.31 7.15
C ARG A 98 -18.43 -13.67 5.70
N CYS A 99 -17.94 -12.92 4.75
CA CYS A 99 -18.12 -13.18 3.33
C CYS A 99 -17.28 -14.39 2.86
N TRP A 100 -16.11 -14.63 3.46
CA TRP A 100 -15.17 -15.64 2.95
C TRP A 100 -14.59 -16.60 4.00
N ARG A 101 -14.37 -16.19 5.27
CA ARG A 101 -13.57 -16.94 6.24
C ARG A 101 -14.21 -18.25 6.71
N TYR A 102 -15.52 -18.35 6.78
CA TYR A 102 -16.22 -19.54 7.30
C TYR A 102 -16.24 -20.72 6.33
N ARG A 103 -15.74 -20.53 5.12
CA ARG A 103 -15.73 -21.57 4.08
C ARG A 103 -14.43 -22.38 4.16
N ASP A 104 -14.56 -23.69 4.01
CA ASP A 104 -13.46 -24.63 3.91
C ASP A 104 -12.84 -24.68 2.49
N ASP A 105 -13.63 -24.26 1.47
CA ASP A 105 -13.25 -24.23 0.06
C ASP A 105 -12.55 -22.93 -0.40
N TRP A 106 -12.15 -22.04 0.53
CA TRP A 106 -11.51 -20.76 0.19
C TRP A 106 -10.26 -20.92 -0.69
N ALA A 107 -9.56 -22.04 -0.58
CA ALA A 107 -8.34 -22.31 -1.35
C ALA A 107 -8.64 -22.62 -2.83
N THR A 108 -9.78 -23.22 -3.14
CA THR A 108 -10.24 -23.52 -4.49
C THR A 108 -11.04 -22.37 -5.10
N ASP A 109 -11.78 -21.58 -4.29
CA ASP A 109 -12.51 -20.38 -4.71
C ASP A 109 -11.86 -19.10 -4.16
N ARG A 110 -10.53 -18.98 -4.30
CA ARG A 110 -9.75 -17.83 -3.78
C ARG A 110 -10.28 -16.48 -4.23
N LYS A 111 -10.74 -16.39 -5.49
CA LYS A 111 -11.20 -15.15 -6.12
C LYS A 111 -12.52 -14.62 -5.55
N ARG A 112 -13.25 -15.42 -4.80
CA ARG A 112 -14.41 -14.98 -4.02
C ARG A 112 -14.08 -13.81 -3.11
N LEU A 113 -12.85 -13.75 -2.58
CA LEU A 113 -12.38 -12.67 -1.75
C LEU A 113 -12.67 -11.29 -2.38
N ALA A 114 -12.44 -11.11 -3.67
CA ALA A 114 -12.68 -9.84 -4.35
C ALA A 114 -14.13 -9.34 -4.28
N ARG A 115 -15.09 -10.20 -3.95
CA ARG A 115 -16.51 -9.84 -3.77
C ARG A 115 -16.85 -9.43 -2.33
N CYS A 116 -15.87 -9.55 -1.43
CA CYS A 116 -16.08 -9.35 0.00
C CYS A 116 -15.71 -7.94 0.47
N VAL A 117 -15.02 -7.17 -0.34
CA VAL A 117 -14.62 -5.80 -0.01
C VAL A 117 -15.84 -4.92 0.28
N ARG A 118 -15.70 -4.02 1.25
CA ARG A 118 -16.73 -3.05 1.68
C ARG A 118 -16.08 -1.68 1.84
N GLY A 119 -16.87 -0.68 2.19
CA GLY A 119 -16.39 0.69 2.36
C GLY A 119 -16.10 1.39 1.04
N PHE A 120 -15.23 2.37 1.06
CA PHE A 120 -14.92 3.20 -0.13
C PHE A 120 -14.29 2.40 -1.27
N GLY A 121 -13.44 1.42 -0.96
CA GLY A 121 -12.84 0.51 -1.94
C GLY A 121 -13.75 -0.61 -2.44
N HIS A 122 -15.06 -0.58 -2.20
CA HIS A 122 -15.99 -1.69 -2.50
C HIS A 122 -16.02 -2.13 -3.96
N ARG A 123 -15.51 -1.32 -4.89
CA ARG A 123 -15.40 -1.66 -6.32
C ARG A 123 -14.08 -2.34 -6.68
N THR A 124 -13.19 -2.56 -5.71
CA THR A 124 -11.88 -3.18 -5.96
C THR A 124 -12.05 -4.64 -6.35
N VAL A 125 -11.57 -5.00 -7.52
CA VAL A 125 -11.65 -6.38 -8.05
C VAL A 125 -10.31 -7.10 -8.06
N GLY A 126 -9.21 -6.38 -7.89
CA GLY A 126 -7.87 -6.95 -7.93
C GLY A 126 -7.60 -7.75 -9.20
N GLY A 127 -6.91 -8.86 -9.05
CA GLY A 127 -6.59 -9.80 -10.12
C GLY A 127 -7.68 -10.83 -10.44
N ALA A 128 -8.95 -10.60 -10.04
CA ALA A 128 -10.01 -11.62 -10.15
C ALA A 128 -10.25 -12.12 -11.59
N ALA A 129 -10.10 -11.25 -12.60
CA ALA A 129 -10.25 -11.64 -14.01
C ALA A 129 -9.04 -12.41 -14.57
N GLY A 130 -7.91 -12.41 -13.87
CA GLY A 130 -6.65 -12.99 -14.34
C GLY A 130 -6.44 -14.46 -13.95
N LYS A 131 -5.30 -15.00 -14.35
CA LYS A 131 -4.86 -16.34 -13.94
C LYS A 131 -4.23 -16.27 -12.53
N ILE A 132 -4.25 -17.40 -11.84
CA ILE A 132 -3.45 -17.59 -10.63
C ILE A 132 -1.98 -17.68 -11.03
N TYR A 133 -1.14 -16.94 -10.33
CA TYR A 133 0.31 -16.99 -10.43
C TYR A 133 0.89 -17.41 -9.09
N VAL A 134 1.70 -18.44 -9.10
CA VAL A 134 2.31 -18.99 -7.88
C VAL A 134 3.73 -18.47 -7.75
N VAL A 135 4.00 -17.75 -6.67
CA VAL A 135 5.37 -17.38 -6.28
C VAL A 135 6.04 -18.60 -5.70
N THR A 136 7.13 -19.04 -6.31
CA THR A 136 7.91 -20.21 -5.93
C THR A 136 9.33 -19.87 -5.49
N ASP A 137 9.79 -18.66 -5.85
CA ASP A 137 11.13 -18.11 -5.60
C ASP A 137 11.01 -16.84 -4.75
N ALA A 138 11.62 -16.84 -3.58
CA ALA A 138 11.60 -15.69 -2.65
C ALA A 138 12.67 -14.63 -2.97
N SER A 139 13.50 -14.84 -3.98
CA SER A 139 14.55 -13.88 -4.35
C SER A 139 14.01 -12.62 -5.03
N ASP A 140 14.77 -11.53 -4.94
CA ASP A 140 14.48 -10.23 -5.55
C ASP A 140 15.79 -9.59 -6.09
N ASP A 141 16.59 -10.35 -6.84
CA ASP A 141 17.92 -9.91 -7.27
C ASP A 141 17.92 -9.12 -8.58
N GLU A 142 16.85 -9.25 -9.39
CA GLU A 142 16.77 -8.71 -10.74
C GLU A 142 15.71 -7.62 -10.87
N MET A 143 16.14 -6.36 -10.84
CA MET A 143 15.24 -5.20 -10.90
C MET A 143 14.70 -4.91 -12.30
N VAL A 144 15.51 -5.16 -13.33
CA VAL A 144 15.17 -4.84 -14.73
C VAL A 144 14.58 -6.04 -15.46
N ILE A 145 15.09 -7.24 -15.20
CA ILE A 145 14.60 -8.49 -15.83
C ILE A 145 14.20 -9.49 -14.72
N PRO A 146 13.11 -9.21 -13.99
CA PRO A 146 12.70 -10.07 -12.89
C PRO A 146 12.47 -11.51 -13.33
N ARG A 147 12.99 -12.47 -12.55
CA ARG A 147 12.86 -13.89 -12.84
C ARG A 147 11.44 -14.38 -12.66
N LYS A 148 10.98 -15.23 -13.57
CA LYS A 148 9.70 -15.92 -13.43
C LYS A 148 9.73 -16.80 -12.18
N GLY A 149 8.67 -16.75 -11.39
CA GLY A 149 8.59 -17.42 -10.09
C GLY A 149 8.70 -16.43 -8.92
N THR A 150 9.27 -15.25 -9.11
CA THR A 150 9.40 -14.21 -8.07
C THR A 150 8.14 -13.36 -7.93
N LEU A 151 7.99 -12.68 -6.79
CA LEU A 151 6.90 -11.73 -6.55
C LEU A 151 6.97 -10.55 -7.55
N ARG A 152 8.16 -9.96 -7.73
CA ARG A 152 8.39 -8.85 -8.65
C ARG A 152 7.95 -9.18 -10.07
N TYR A 153 8.24 -10.37 -10.57
CA TYR A 153 7.75 -10.79 -11.89
C TYR A 153 6.22 -10.82 -11.97
N GLY A 154 5.55 -11.27 -10.91
CA GLY A 154 4.08 -11.36 -10.87
C GLY A 154 3.40 -10.00 -10.90
N VAL A 155 3.89 -9.04 -10.11
CA VAL A 155 3.22 -7.73 -9.92
C VAL A 155 3.36 -6.78 -11.11
N ILE A 156 4.40 -6.92 -11.94
CA ILE A 156 4.66 -6.05 -13.10
C ILE A 156 3.90 -6.45 -14.38
N GLN A 157 3.19 -7.57 -14.39
CA GLN A 157 2.48 -8.02 -15.60
C GLN A 157 1.35 -7.05 -15.98
N ASP A 158 1.16 -6.78 -17.29
CA ASP A 158 0.09 -5.89 -17.76
C ASP A 158 -1.31 -6.51 -17.54
N ARG A 159 -1.40 -7.84 -17.65
CA ARG A 159 -2.65 -8.56 -17.45
C ARG A 159 -3.05 -8.67 -15.98
N PRO A 160 -4.34 -8.81 -15.65
CA PRO A 160 -4.78 -9.12 -14.29
C PRO A 160 -4.10 -10.41 -13.78
N MET A 161 -3.69 -10.41 -12.52
CA MET A 161 -3.02 -11.56 -11.88
C MET A 161 -3.51 -11.75 -10.45
N TRP A 162 -3.81 -12.99 -10.08
CA TRP A 162 -4.03 -13.42 -8.71
C TRP A 162 -2.78 -14.13 -8.22
N ILE A 163 -2.00 -13.46 -7.37
CA ILE A 163 -0.67 -13.91 -6.93
C ILE A 163 -0.82 -14.64 -5.60
N VAL A 164 -0.36 -15.89 -5.55
CA VAL A 164 -0.35 -16.74 -4.36
C VAL A 164 1.06 -17.30 -4.13
N PHE A 165 1.30 -17.91 -3.00
CA PHE A 165 2.62 -18.37 -2.60
C PHE A 165 2.61 -19.89 -2.44
N ALA A 166 3.68 -20.55 -2.93
CA ALA A 166 3.79 -22.02 -2.91
C ALA A 166 4.02 -22.58 -1.50
N ARG A 167 4.59 -21.78 -0.61
CA ARG A 167 4.97 -22.14 0.76
C ARG A 167 5.21 -20.88 1.59
N ASP A 168 5.47 -21.05 2.86
CA ASP A 168 6.00 -20.00 3.73
C ASP A 168 7.31 -19.45 3.15
N MET A 169 7.46 -18.11 3.13
CA MET A 169 8.66 -17.48 2.61
C MET A 169 8.87 -16.08 3.16
N ILE A 170 10.14 -15.69 3.22
CA ILE A 170 10.57 -14.32 3.49
C ILE A 170 11.12 -13.77 2.19
N ILE A 171 10.47 -12.73 1.66
CA ILE A 171 10.88 -12.03 0.45
C ILE A 171 11.55 -10.73 0.87
N GLN A 172 12.88 -10.69 0.76
CA GLN A 172 13.64 -9.48 1.02
C GLN A 172 13.79 -8.68 -0.27
N LEU A 173 13.02 -7.62 -0.39
CA LEU A 173 13.08 -6.70 -1.52
C LEU A 173 14.41 -5.95 -1.53
N ARG A 174 15.05 -5.88 -2.69
CA ARG A 174 16.32 -5.16 -2.91
C ARG A 174 16.11 -3.70 -3.28
N GLN A 175 14.97 -3.38 -3.85
CA GLN A 175 14.53 -2.04 -4.23
C GLN A 175 13.01 -1.99 -4.13
N GLU A 176 12.45 -0.77 -4.16
CA GLU A 176 11.02 -0.51 -4.27
C GLU A 176 10.30 -1.52 -5.18
N LEU A 177 9.21 -2.10 -4.71
CA LEU A 177 8.37 -3.02 -5.47
C LEU A 177 7.18 -2.28 -6.07
N ILE A 178 7.25 -1.92 -7.34
CA ILE A 178 6.18 -1.22 -8.04
C ILE A 178 5.15 -2.24 -8.53
N VAL A 179 3.91 -2.10 -8.07
CA VAL A 179 2.80 -2.99 -8.41
C VAL A 179 1.95 -2.37 -9.50
N ASN A 180 1.69 -3.11 -10.58
CA ASN A 180 0.85 -2.66 -11.68
C ASN A 180 -0.65 -2.90 -11.39
N HIS A 181 -1.54 -2.42 -12.29
CA HIS A 181 -3.00 -2.54 -12.17
C HIS A 181 -3.50 -3.98 -12.06
N ASN A 182 -4.70 -4.15 -11.47
CA ASN A 182 -5.44 -5.41 -11.45
C ASN A 182 -4.63 -6.56 -10.84
N LYS A 183 -4.08 -6.35 -9.67
CA LYS A 183 -3.30 -7.35 -8.93
C LYS A 183 -3.96 -7.71 -7.60
N THR A 184 -3.92 -8.98 -7.28
CA THR A 184 -4.17 -9.45 -5.91
C THR A 184 -2.94 -10.18 -5.42
N ILE A 185 -2.38 -9.74 -4.30
CA ILE A 185 -1.36 -10.44 -3.54
C ILE A 185 -2.09 -11.14 -2.39
N ASP A 186 -2.19 -12.47 -2.45
CA ASP A 186 -2.98 -13.31 -1.55
C ASP A 186 -2.09 -14.29 -0.79
N GLY A 187 -1.75 -13.96 0.45
CA GLY A 187 -0.89 -14.77 1.31
C GLY A 187 -1.59 -15.92 2.03
N ARG A 188 -2.90 -16.12 1.83
CA ARG A 188 -3.63 -17.20 2.50
C ARG A 188 -3.03 -18.58 2.18
N GLY A 189 -2.84 -19.36 3.22
CA GLY A 189 -2.25 -20.72 3.13
C GLY A 189 -0.74 -20.75 3.20
N ALA A 190 -0.07 -19.61 3.43
CA ALA A 190 1.35 -19.49 3.67
C ALA A 190 1.67 -18.36 4.63
N GLN A 191 2.73 -18.46 5.39
CA GLN A 191 3.29 -17.36 6.18
C GLN A 191 4.25 -16.57 5.28
N VAL A 192 3.78 -15.45 4.76
CA VAL A 192 4.52 -14.63 3.79
C VAL A 192 4.98 -13.34 4.46
N HIS A 193 6.29 -13.14 4.47
CA HIS A 193 6.93 -11.93 4.97
C HIS A 193 7.56 -11.17 3.81
N ILE A 194 7.25 -9.90 3.66
CA ILE A 194 7.84 -8.97 2.69
C ILE A 194 8.63 -7.94 3.48
N THR A 195 9.91 -7.81 3.20
CA THR A 195 10.85 -6.97 3.97
C THR A 195 11.80 -6.23 3.05
N GLY A 196 12.59 -5.32 3.60
CA GLY A 196 13.74 -4.71 2.95
C GLY A 196 13.42 -3.40 2.22
N ALA A 197 12.39 -3.36 1.39
CA ALA A 197 11.97 -2.13 0.72
C ALA A 197 10.45 -1.99 0.67
N GLN A 198 9.97 -0.80 0.29
CA GLN A 198 8.55 -0.47 0.23
C GLN A 198 7.82 -1.14 -0.95
N ILE A 199 6.51 -1.29 -0.78
CA ILE A 199 5.59 -1.63 -1.87
C ILE A 199 4.93 -0.34 -2.36
N THR A 200 5.07 -0.03 -3.65
CA THR A 200 4.54 1.20 -4.25
C THR A 200 3.39 0.91 -5.20
N LEU A 201 2.27 1.57 -4.94
CA LEU A 201 1.08 1.61 -5.79
C LEU A 201 0.99 3.02 -6.39
N GLN A 202 1.61 3.25 -7.55
CA GLN A 202 1.67 4.57 -8.19
C GLN A 202 0.87 4.62 -9.47
N GLY A 203 -0.17 5.46 -9.51
CA GLY A 203 -1.03 5.66 -10.67
C GLY A 203 -1.75 4.38 -11.10
N VAL A 204 -2.14 3.53 -10.15
CA VAL A 204 -2.75 2.22 -10.42
C VAL A 204 -4.17 2.10 -9.88
N GLN A 205 -4.89 1.10 -10.36
CA GLN A 205 -6.23 0.78 -9.87
C GLN A 205 -6.42 -0.72 -9.69
N HIS A 206 -7.38 -1.06 -8.84
CA HIS A 206 -7.80 -2.44 -8.58
C HIS A 206 -6.65 -3.31 -8.06
N VAL A 207 -6.09 -2.92 -6.91
CA VAL A 207 -5.08 -3.72 -6.20
C VAL A 207 -5.63 -4.22 -4.86
N ILE A 208 -5.44 -5.50 -4.60
CA ILE A 208 -5.75 -6.14 -3.31
C ILE A 208 -4.44 -6.68 -2.73
N ILE A 209 -4.15 -6.31 -1.48
CA ILE A 209 -3.07 -6.91 -0.68
C ILE A 209 -3.71 -7.55 0.53
N HIS A 210 -3.56 -8.87 0.67
CA HIS A 210 -4.29 -9.64 1.65
C HIS A 210 -3.43 -10.72 2.28
N ASN A 211 -3.50 -10.80 3.62
CA ASN A 211 -2.90 -11.85 4.45
C ASN A 211 -1.37 -11.99 4.29
N VAL A 212 -0.65 -10.88 4.39
CA VAL A 212 0.82 -10.84 4.34
C VAL A 212 1.38 -10.02 5.49
N HIS A 213 2.59 -10.38 5.93
CA HIS A 213 3.40 -9.57 6.84
C HIS A 213 4.28 -8.63 6.03
N ILE A 214 4.32 -7.34 6.41
CA ILE A 214 5.20 -6.32 5.81
C ILE A 214 5.95 -5.65 6.95
N HIS A 215 7.26 -5.72 6.93
CA HIS A 215 8.05 -5.15 8.02
C HIS A 215 9.50 -4.87 7.63
N HIS A 216 10.16 -3.99 8.39
CA HIS A 216 11.55 -3.61 8.16
C HIS A 216 11.78 -3.11 6.72
N SER A 217 10.84 -2.34 6.17
CA SER A 217 11.08 -1.58 4.96
C SER A 217 12.06 -0.45 5.30
N VAL A 218 13.07 -0.27 4.45
CA VAL A 218 14.08 0.77 4.60
C VAL A 218 14.23 1.57 3.31
N PRO A 219 14.69 2.83 3.38
CA PRO A 219 14.98 3.62 2.20
C PRO A 219 16.04 2.97 1.31
N HIS A 220 15.78 2.95 0.02
CA HIS A 220 16.75 2.51 -0.98
C HIS A 220 17.07 3.63 -1.97
N GLY A 221 18.30 3.63 -2.51
CA GLY A 221 18.81 4.69 -3.37
C GLY A 221 18.12 4.82 -4.73
N GLY A 222 17.24 3.88 -5.09
CA GLY A 222 16.63 3.82 -6.41
C GLY A 222 17.52 3.12 -7.42
N GLY A 223 17.38 3.50 -8.70
CA GLY A 223 18.08 2.90 -9.84
C GLY A 223 17.11 2.49 -10.93
N MET A 224 17.58 1.68 -11.89
CA MET A 224 16.73 1.18 -12.96
C MET A 224 15.80 0.07 -12.42
N ILE A 225 14.52 0.35 -12.36
CA ILE A 225 13.52 -0.57 -11.81
C ILE A 225 12.39 -0.77 -12.82
N ARG A 226 11.97 -2.02 -13.01
CA ARG A 226 10.84 -2.36 -13.87
C ARG A 226 9.52 -2.17 -13.11
N ASP A 227 8.62 -1.39 -13.68
CA ASP A 227 7.27 -1.10 -13.17
C ASP A 227 6.17 -1.81 -13.96
N SER A 228 6.45 -2.20 -15.21
CA SER A 228 5.51 -2.91 -16.06
C SER A 228 6.24 -3.88 -17.00
N LYS A 229 5.49 -4.70 -17.72
CA LYS A 229 6.09 -5.62 -18.69
C LYS A 229 6.88 -4.89 -19.79
N ARG A 230 6.45 -3.67 -20.12
CA ARG A 230 6.97 -2.91 -21.27
C ARG A 230 7.87 -1.76 -20.87
N HIS A 231 7.90 -1.40 -19.58
CA HIS A 231 8.65 -0.25 -19.11
C HIS A 231 9.52 -0.59 -17.90
N TYR A 232 10.68 0.00 -17.85
CA TYR A 232 11.56 0.16 -16.71
C TYR A 232 12.27 1.51 -16.83
N GLY A 233 12.42 2.21 -15.74
CA GLY A 233 13.00 3.54 -15.74
C GLY A 233 13.82 3.82 -14.49
N LEU A 234 14.44 4.99 -14.45
CA LEU A 234 15.20 5.44 -13.31
C LEU A 234 14.25 5.88 -12.19
N ARG A 235 14.37 5.22 -11.04
CA ARG A 235 13.69 5.60 -9.83
C ARG A 235 14.63 6.33 -8.90
N THR A 236 14.10 7.33 -8.20
CA THR A 236 14.81 8.05 -7.14
C THR A 236 14.78 7.26 -5.84
N ARG A 237 15.30 7.83 -4.80
CA ARG A 237 15.30 7.24 -3.46
C ARG A 237 13.86 7.04 -2.95
N SER A 238 13.59 5.85 -2.42
CA SER A 238 12.37 5.56 -1.65
C SER A 238 12.55 5.99 -0.19
N ASP A 239 11.46 6.31 0.51
CA ASP A 239 11.44 6.78 1.91
C ASP A 239 11.40 5.65 2.92
N GLY A 240 10.92 4.48 2.55
CA GLY A 240 10.95 3.29 3.40
C GLY A 240 9.63 2.99 4.09
N ASP A 241 8.51 3.42 3.51
CA ASP A 241 7.17 2.99 3.91
C ASP A 241 6.97 1.49 3.80
N GLY A 242 5.97 0.98 4.49
CA GLY A 242 5.48 -0.37 4.21
C GLY A 242 4.75 -0.44 2.88
N ILE A 243 3.74 0.42 2.68
CA ILE A 243 2.97 0.55 1.43
C ILE A 243 2.74 2.04 1.15
N SER A 244 3.23 2.53 0.01
CA SER A 244 2.95 3.88 -0.50
C SER A 244 1.91 3.82 -1.61
N ILE A 245 0.79 4.54 -1.44
CA ILE A 245 -0.31 4.63 -2.41
C ILE A 245 -0.34 6.05 -2.96
N MET A 246 0.07 6.22 -4.20
CA MET A 246 0.24 7.53 -4.85
C MET A 246 -0.65 7.62 -6.09
N SER A 247 -1.54 8.61 -6.14
CA SER A 247 -2.46 8.84 -7.28
C SER A 247 -3.20 7.57 -7.74
N SER A 248 -3.64 6.73 -6.80
CA SER A 248 -4.21 5.41 -7.09
C SER A 248 -5.64 5.26 -6.58
N SER A 249 -6.40 4.33 -7.13
CA SER A 249 -7.81 4.14 -6.77
C SER A 249 -8.26 2.69 -6.78
N ASN A 250 -9.37 2.42 -6.06
CA ASN A 250 -9.89 1.06 -5.89
C ASN A 250 -8.82 0.13 -5.30
N ILE A 251 -8.34 0.47 -4.12
CA ILE A 251 -7.32 -0.29 -3.38
C ILE A 251 -7.97 -0.93 -2.16
N TRP A 252 -7.62 -2.16 -1.89
CA TRP A 252 -8.03 -2.86 -0.68
C TRP A 252 -6.84 -3.56 -0.02
N ILE A 253 -6.56 -3.15 1.21
CA ILE A 253 -5.54 -3.75 2.07
C ILE A 253 -6.26 -4.43 3.23
N ASP A 254 -6.09 -5.73 3.38
CA ASP A 254 -6.87 -6.52 4.33
C ASP A 254 -6.04 -7.63 4.97
N HIS A 255 -6.23 -7.84 6.28
CA HIS A 255 -5.48 -8.83 7.05
C HIS A 255 -3.97 -8.73 6.88
N VAL A 256 -3.43 -7.51 6.87
CA VAL A 256 -1.98 -7.29 6.86
C VAL A 256 -1.47 -7.09 8.28
N SER A 257 -0.28 -7.62 8.57
CA SER A 257 0.45 -7.31 9.80
C SER A 257 1.68 -6.50 9.43
N MET A 258 1.79 -5.27 9.96
CA MET A 258 2.87 -4.35 9.60
C MET A 258 3.59 -3.82 10.83
N SER A 259 4.91 -3.63 10.71
CA SER A 259 5.74 -3.09 11.80
C SER A 259 7.13 -2.66 11.36
N ASN A 260 7.76 -1.78 12.15
CA ASN A 260 9.19 -1.45 12.03
C ASN A 260 9.61 -1.03 10.60
N CYS A 261 8.84 -0.23 9.91
CA CYS A 261 9.27 0.44 8.68
C CYS A 261 10.05 1.71 9.04
N SER A 262 10.79 2.28 8.10
CA SER A 262 11.64 3.45 8.38
C SER A 262 10.88 4.76 8.38
N ASP A 263 9.84 4.88 7.55
CA ASP A 263 8.94 6.04 7.50
C ASP A 263 7.52 5.60 7.91
N GLY A 264 6.50 5.66 7.08
CA GLY A 264 5.15 5.23 7.42
C GLY A 264 4.90 3.73 7.27
N LEU A 265 3.78 3.24 7.80
CA LEU A 265 3.32 1.89 7.45
C LEU A 265 2.47 1.91 6.18
N ILE A 266 1.47 2.80 6.11
CA ILE A 266 0.63 2.96 4.90
C ILE A 266 0.40 4.46 4.65
N ASP A 267 0.89 4.94 3.52
CA ASP A 267 0.69 6.29 3.07
C ASP A 267 -0.22 6.33 1.85
N ALA A 268 -1.26 7.17 1.87
CA ALA A 268 -2.19 7.35 0.77
C ALA A 268 -2.28 8.83 0.42
N VAL A 269 -1.56 9.22 -0.61
CA VAL A 269 -1.31 10.63 -0.98
C VAL A 269 -1.64 10.91 -2.45
N SER A 270 -1.43 12.16 -2.86
CA SER A 270 -1.53 12.60 -4.27
C SER A 270 -2.88 12.30 -4.93
N GLY A 271 -3.98 12.56 -4.20
CA GLY A 271 -5.34 12.38 -4.73
C GLY A 271 -5.77 10.92 -4.86
N SER A 272 -5.14 10.02 -4.14
CA SER A 272 -5.57 8.63 -4.04
C SER A 272 -6.97 8.53 -3.43
N THR A 273 -7.83 7.64 -3.95
CA THR A 273 -9.24 7.56 -3.55
C THR A 273 -9.80 6.14 -3.64
N ALA A 274 -11.01 5.93 -3.12
CA ALA A 274 -11.68 4.63 -3.13
C ALA A 274 -10.81 3.51 -2.49
N ILE A 275 -10.27 3.79 -1.32
CA ILE A 275 -9.38 2.90 -0.56
C ILE A 275 -10.16 2.29 0.60
N THR A 276 -9.97 1.02 0.86
CA THR A 276 -10.39 0.33 2.08
C THR A 276 -9.18 -0.33 2.73
N ILE A 277 -8.96 -0.03 4.00
CA ILE A 277 -8.01 -0.73 4.86
C ILE A 277 -8.84 -1.41 5.95
N SER A 278 -8.70 -2.72 6.09
CA SER A 278 -9.51 -3.50 7.04
C SER A 278 -8.69 -4.61 7.69
N ASN A 279 -9.09 -4.97 8.90
CA ASN A 279 -8.49 -6.09 9.65
C ASN A 279 -6.96 -6.03 9.77
N GLY A 280 -6.38 -4.82 9.75
CA GLY A 280 -4.94 -4.61 9.88
C GLY A 280 -4.45 -4.78 11.32
N HIS A 281 -3.20 -5.20 11.47
CA HIS A 281 -2.48 -5.25 12.74
C HIS A 281 -1.17 -4.49 12.61
N PHE A 282 -1.14 -3.29 13.19
CA PHE A 282 -0.04 -2.33 13.09
C PHE A 282 0.63 -2.16 14.45
N THR A 283 1.92 -2.42 14.52
CA THR A 283 2.66 -2.41 15.78
C THR A 283 4.07 -1.87 15.62
N LYS A 284 4.67 -1.42 16.74
CA LYS A 284 6.06 -0.96 16.81
C LYS A 284 6.35 0.13 15.77
N HIS A 285 5.46 1.10 15.69
CA HIS A 285 5.56 2.24 14.78
C HIS A 285 4.77 3.43 15.32
N ASP A 286 5.28 4.63 15.10
CA ASP A 286 4.69 5.90 15.48
C ASP A 286 3.99 6.62 14.29
N HIS A 287 4.44 6.42 13.05
CA HIS A 287 3.81 6.92 11.83
C HIS A 287 3.02 5.80 11.13
N VAL A 288 1.84 5.46 11.65
CA VAL A 288 1.10 4.28 11.18
C VAL A 288 0.43 4.50 9.83
N MET A 289 -0.25 5.64 9.64
CA MET A 289 -0.94 5.95 8.40
C MET A 289 -0.93 7.45 8.12
N LEU A 290 -0.69 7.83 6.86
CA LEU A 290 -0.87 9.17 6.35
C LEU A 290 -1.94 9.17 5.27
N PHE A 291 -2.97 10.03 5.43
CA PHE A 291 -4.01 10.23 4.43
C PHE A 291 -4.03 11.67 3.95
N GLY A 292 -3.66 11.89 2.69
CA GLY A 292 -3.52 13.23 2.15
C GLY A 292 -2.30 13.95 2.71
N ALA A 293 -2.24 15.28 2.52
CA ALA A 293 -1.14 16.11 3.02
C ALA A 293 -1.61 17.32 3.82
N SER A 294 -2.92 17.45 4.07
CA SER A 294 -3.48 18.47 4.96
C SER A 294 -4.75 17.93 5.62
N ASN A 295 -4.78 17.98 6.94
CA ASN A 295 -5.93 17.56 7.74
C ASN A 295 -6.41 18.74 8.58
N SER A 296 -7.65 19.18 8.37
CA SER A 296 -8.30 20.17 9.22
C SER A 296 -9.15 19.54 10.32
N ASP A 297 -9.65 18.33 10.10
CA ASP A 297 -10.55 17.62 11.01
C ASP A 297 -10.08 16.18 11.26
N ALA A 298 -10.04 15.78 12.52
CA ALA A 298 -9.80 14.40 12.93
C ALA A 298 -10.65 14.06 14.15
N GLN A 299 -11.30 12.91 14.11
CA GLN A 299 -12.08 12.39 15.21
C GLN A 299 -11.72 10.92 15.46
N ASP A 300 -11.30 10.63 16.70
CA ASP A 300 -11.02 9.28 17.18
C ASP A 300 -12.17 8.79 18.07
N GLU A 301 -12.72 7.62 17.77
CA GLU A 301 -13.82 7.04 18.53
C GLU A 301 -13.59 5.56 18.85
N GLY A 302 -13.65 5.24 20.16
CA GLY A 302 -13.65 3.87 20.63
C GLY A 302 -12.35 3.10 20.43
N ASN A 303 -11.24 3.79 20.31
CA ASN A 303 -9.92 3.20 20.13
C ASN A 303 -9.27 2.80 21.45
N ARG A 304 -8.13 2.14 21.36
CA ARG A 304 -7.28 1.81 22.50
C ARG A 304 -5.84 2.17 22.13
N PHE A 305 -5.34 3.22 22.76
CA PHE A 305 -3.99 3.71 22.59
C PHE A 305 -3.11 3.23 23.74
N ILE A 306 -2.01 2.57 23.42
CA ILE A 306 -1.01 2.14 24.40
C ILE A 306 0.30 2.81 24.04
N ALA A 307 0.68 3.84 24.77
CA ALA A 307 1.93 4.54 24.52
C ALA A 307 3.14 3.63 24.83
N PRO A 308 4.26 3.80 24.11
CA PRO A 308 5.53 3.14 24.47
C PRO A 308 6.06 3.63 25.82
N ASP A 309 7.13 3.01 26.33
CA ASP A 309 7.74 3.42 27.60
C ASP A 309 8.56 4.72 27.49
N ASP A 310 8.80 5.21 26.28
CA ASP A 310 9.43 6.52 26.04
C ASP A 310 8.54 7.66 26.56
N LEU A 311 9.09 8.49 27.43
CA LEU A 311 8.38 9.62 28.03
C LEU A 311 8.01 10.72 27.01
N ASN A 312 8.73 10.82 25.90
CA ASN A 312 8.48 11.81 24.85
C ASN A 312 7.51 11.32 23.77
N ALA A 313 7.06 10.04 23.83
CA ALA A 313 6.17 9.43 22.84
C ALA A 313 4.82 9.03 23.48
N LYS A 314 4.25 9.91 24.30
CA LYS A 314 2.97 9.66 25.00
C LYS A 314 1.77 10.31 24.33
N GLU A 315 1.99 11.37 23.55
CA GLU A 315 0.92 12.09 22.87
C GLU A 315 0.44 11.35 21.61
N VAL A 316 -0.88 11.15 21.52
CA VAL A 316 -1.52 10.50 20.37
C VAL A 316 -1.68 11.47 19.19
N THR A 317 -1.86 12.76 19.47
CA THR A 317 -2.17 13.82 18.49
C THR A 317 -1.03 14.78 18.26
N LYS A 318 0.16 14.31 18.02
CA LYS A 318 1.32 15.20 17.84
C LYS A 318 1.21 16.02 16.55
N ARG A 319 1.31 17.35 16.69
CA ARG A 319 1.23 18.34 15.59
C ARG A 319 2.57 19.05 15.50
N GLU A 320 3.55 18.46 14.81
CA GLU A 320 4.93 18.94 14.83
C GLU A 320 5.21 20.11 13.88
N TYR A 321 4.53 20.14 12.73
CA TYR A 321 4.88 21.05 11.63
C TYR A 321 3.89 22.18 11.43
N THR A 322 2.79 22.19 12.16
CA THR A 322 1.75 23.19 12.03
C THR A 322 1.74 24.11 13.24
N PRO A 323 1.83 25.43 13.08
CA PRO A 323 1.78 26.38 14.20
C PRO A 323 0.44 26.32 14.94
N TYR A 324 0.45 26.59 16.24
CA TYR A 324 -0.74 26.58 17.09
C TYR A 324 -1.88 27.45 16.51
N ASP A 325 -1.57 28.64 16.01
CA ASP A 325 -2.54 29.57 15.46
C ASP A 325 -3.30 29.02 14.23
N GLU A 326 -2.70 28.06 13.52
CA GLU A 326 -3.32 27.38 12.40
C GLU A 326 -4.23 26.23 12.85
N TYR A 327 -3.78 25.42 13.79
CA TYR A 327 -4.53 24.22 14.17
C TYR A 327 -5.51 24.44 15.35
N LYS A 328 -5.48 25.57 16.05
CA LYS A 328 -6.37 25.82 17.20
C LYS A 328 -7.86 25.73 16.88
N GLU A 329 -8.24 26.01 15.62
CA GLU A 329 -9.60 25.91 15.13
C GLU A 329 -9.92 24.53 14.54
N TRP A 330 -8.95 23.65 14.36
CA TRP A 330 -9.20 22.30 13.87
C TRP A 330 -9.96 21.49 14.93
N VAL A 331 -11.03 20.83 14.50
CA VAL A 331 -11.87 20.03 15.40
C VAL A 331 -11.28 18.64 15.55
N TRP A 332 -10.44 18.48 16.55
CA TRP A 332 -9.82 17.19 16.90
C TRP A 332 -10.38 16.70 18.23
N LYS A 333 -11.04 15.56 18.23
CA LYS A 333 -11.76 14.99 19.39
C LYS A 333 -11.43 13.52 19.60
N SER A 334 -11.44 13.09 20.86
CA SER A 334 -11.31 11.70 21.28
C SER A 334 -12.55 11.29 22.09
N GLN A 335 -13.30 10.31 21.61
CA GLN A 335 -14.54 9.89 22.26
C GLN A 335 -14.57 8.38 22.54
N GLY A 336 -14.73 8.01 23.83
CA GLY A 336 -14.81 6.61 24.23
C GLY A 336 -13.52 5.80 24.04
N ASP A 337 -12.41 6.49 23.80
CA ASP A 337 -11.09 5.88 23.67
C ASP A 337 -10.55 5.44 25.05
N VAL A 338 -9.62 4.50 25.03
CA VAL A 338 -8.88 4.05 26.21
C VAL A 338 -7.42 4.41 26.05
N MET A 339 -6.94 5.32 26.88
CA MET A 339 -5.58 5.76 26.97
C MET A 339 -4.82 4.94 28.01
N MET A 340 -3.73 4.29 27.62
CA MET A 340 -2.94 3.40 28.48
C MET A 340 -1.46 3.75 28.44
N ASN A 341 -0.75 3.39 29.50
CA ASN A 341 0.68 3.65 29.68
C ASN A 341 1.04 5.13 29.54
N GLY A 342 0.15 6.03 30.05
CA GLY A 342 0.37 7.48 29.99
C GLY A 342 0.09 8.09 28.61
N ALA A 343 -0.52 7.38 27.67
CA ALA A 343 -1.02 7.97 26.43
C ALA A 343 -2.03 9.09 26.74
N PHE A 344 -2.00 10.15 25.95
CA PHE A 344 -2.98 11.23 26.05
C PHE A 344 -3.29 11.84 24.68
N PHE A 345 -4.45 12.48 24.59
CA PHE A 345 -4.95 13.15 23.41
C PHE A 345 -5.19 14.64 23.70
N ASN A 346 -4.59 15.53 22.93
CA ASN A 346 -4.81 16.97 23.03
C ASN A 346 -5.93 17.38 22.07
N GLU A 347 -7.11 17.64 22.62
CA GLU A 347 -8.24 18.14 21.84
C GLU A 347 -8.04 19.58 21.36
N SER A 348 -8.64 19.94 20.23
CA SER A 348 -8.68 21.30 19.70
C SER A 348 -10.02 21.62 19.06
N GLY A 349 -10.23 22.92 18.71
CA GLY A 349 -11.44 23.41 18.09
C GLY A 349 -12.67 23.42 19.01
N GLY A 350 -13.79 23.85 18.45
CA GLY A 350 -15.07 23.94 19.13
C GLY A 350 -15.77 22.60 19.33
N GLN A 351 -17.07 22.63 19.60
CA GLN A 351 -17.88 21.41 19.63
C GLN A 351 -18.04 20.87 18.20
N ASN A 352 -17.84 19.56 18.04
CA ASN A 352 -18.10 18.90 16.77
C ASN A 352 -19.62 18.70 16.63
N GLU A 353 -20.28 19.52 15.83
CA GLU A 353 -21.64 19.21 15.39
C GLU A 353 -21.52 18.17 14.30
N ARG A 354 -21.83 16.90 14.64
CA ARG A 354 -21.85 15.81 13.69
C ARG A 354 -22.77 16.17 12.52
N SER A 355 -22.21 16.29 11.32
CA SER A 355 -22.97 16.53 10.09
C SER A 355 -23.73 15.30 9.57
N TYR A 356 -23.63 14.17 10.29
CA TYR A 356 -24.28 12.91 9.90
C TYR A 356 -25.62 12.76 10.62
N ASP A 357 -26.65 12.35 9.88
CA ASP A 357 -27.93 12.02 10.47
C ASP A 357 -27.77 10.87 11.49
N GLN A 358 -28.09 11.12 12.76
CA GLN A 358 -27.83 10.19 13.85
C GLN A 358 -28.50 8.82 13.69
N LEU A 359 -29.50 8.72 12.81
CA LEU A 359 -30.24 7.49 12.56
C LEU A 359 -29.45 6.43 11.80
N ASP A 360 -28.46 6.84 11.01
CA ASP A 360 -27.67 5.94 10.14
C ASP A 360 -26.26 5.66 10.65
N PHE A 361 -25.87 6.30 11.76
CA PHE A 361 -24.56 6.15 12.36
C PHE A 361 -24.52 4.99 13.36
N ILE A 362 -23.64 4.03 13.14
CA ILE A 362 -23.31 3.00 14.14
C ILE A 362 -22.27 3.59 15.08
N PRO A 363 -22.61 3.94 16.32
CA PRO A 363 -21.65 4.52 17.24
C PRO A 363 -20.50 3.56 17.52
N ALA A 364 -19.30 4.10 17.60
CA ALA A 364 -18.12 3.35 17.99
C ALA A 364 -18.35 2.73 19.38
N LYS A 365 -17.87 1.52 19.57
CA LYS A 365 -17.87 0.90 20.89
C LYS A 365 -16.72 1.46 21.70
N HIS A 366 -16.95 1.61 23.02
CA HIS A 366 -15.90 2.03 23.94
C HIS A 366 -14.61 1.19 23.74
N GLY A 367 -13.43 1.82 23.78
CA GLY A 367 -12.13 1.22 23.52
C GLY A 367 -11.79 -0.03 24.34
N LYS A 368 -12.48 -0.27 25.47
CA LYS A 368 -12.35 -1.53 26.25
C LYS A 368 -12.71 -2.79 25.45
N TYR A 369 -13.52 -2.67 24.41
CA TYR A 369 -13.91 -3.79 23.54
C TYR A 369 -12.92 -4.07 22.40
N VAL A 370 -11.92 -3.22 22.20
CA VAL A 370 -10.94 -3.35 21.10
C VAL A 370 -10.33 -4.74 21.06
N GLY A 371 -9.89 -5.29 22.21
CA GLY A 371 -9.30 -6.64 22.25
C GLY A 371 -10.20 -7.75 21.73
N GLN A 372 -11.55 -7.61 21.85
CA GLN A 372 -12.51 -8.55 21.28
C GLN A 372 -12.76 -8.29 19.79
N LEU A 373 -12.84 -7.03 19.40
CA LEU A 373 -13.14 -6.62 18.02
C LEU A 373 -11.98 -6.92 17.09
N THR A 374 -10.75 -6.77 17.57
CA THR A 374 -9.52 -6.95 16.80
C THR A 374 -8.86 -8.32 16.99
N LYS A 375 -9.53 -9.27 17.65
CA LYS A 375 -9.00 -10.60 17.92
C LYS A 375 -8.42 -11.31 16.68
N PHE A 376 -8.96 -11.03 15.52
CA PHE A 376 -8.57 -11.60 14.24
C PHE A 376 -7.96 -10.56 13.29
N ALA A 377 -7.49 -9.43 13.81
CA ALA A 377 -6.75 -8.45 13.02
C ALA A 377 -5.35 -8.97 12.66
N GLY A 378 -4.85 -8.54 11.51
CA GLY A 378 -3.58 -9.00 10.96
C GLY A 378 -3.70 -10.30 10.19
N THR A 379 -2.57 -10.88 9.87
CA THR A 379 -2.47 -12.12 9.11
C THR A 379 -3.09 -13.30 9.84
N LEU A 380 -3.77 -14.13 9.08
CA LEU A 380 -4.47 -15.32 9.55
C LEU A 380 -3.67 -16.58 9.19
N ASN A 381 -3.74 -17.59 10.03
CA ASN A 381 -3.16 -18.90 9.75
C ASN A 381 -4.21 -19.78 9.05
N CYS A 382 -4.39 -19.58 7.75
CA CYS A 382 -5.36 -20.32 6.96
C CYS A 382 -4.82 -21.65 6.48
N HIS A 383 -5.51 -22.73 6.82
CA HIS A 383 -5.17 -24.10 6.37
C HIS A 383 -6.14 -24.55 5.28
N VAL A 384 -5.61 -25.17 4.22
CA VAL A 384 -6.42 -25.71 3.12
C VAL A 384 -7.38 -26.78 3.64
N GLY A 385 -8.65 -26.71 3.21
CA GLY A 385 -9.69 -27.64 3.64
C GLY A 385 -10.33 -27.30 5.00
N MET A 386 -9.95 -26.17 5.60
CA MET A 386 -10.54 -25.67 6.86
C MET A 386 -10.94 -24.21 6.70
N PRO A 387 -12.01 -23.77 7.40
CA PRO A 387 -12.32 -22.36 7.51
C PRO A 387 -11.13 -21.54 8.04
N CYS A 388 -10.91 -20.41 7.49
CA CYS A 388 -9.87 -19.53 7.92
C CYS A 388 -10.43 -18.59 9.03
#